data_9cc5f57df0a540e1ff56809cdd350242
#
_entry.id   9cc5f57df0a540e1ff56809cdd350242
#
_cell.length_a   1.000
_cell.length_b   1.000
_cell.length_c   1.000
_cell.angle_alpha   90.00
_cell.angle_beta   90.00
_cell.angle_gamma   90.00
#
_symmetry.space_group_name_H-M   'P 1'
#
loop_
_entity.id
_entity.type
_entity.pdbx_description
1 polymer ?
#
loop_
_entity_poly.entity_id
_entity_poly.type
_entity_poly.pdbx_seq_one_letter_code
_entity_poly.pdbx_strand_id
1 'polypeptide(L)'
;VLKPYIGDYDENRVKFLVCQEHEDEIADSVEVIKGLIDYASKFEREPISVSKLVSSVNEVMLKDNMPKKKDVIAEAKEYIRQNYNQNISLNDISGKFYINPYYFSQLFKKKTGMTYQKYLTDYRVDRAKKLLAETELHIYEVCKAVGYSDVNHFNQTFERVEGMKPSEYRQKYKQEEN
;
A
#
# COMPACT_ATOMS: atom_id res chain seq x y z
N VAL A 1 -30.14 -3.28 -7.98
CA VAL A 1 -30.73 -4.60 -7.69
C VAL A 1 -30.60 -4.97 -6.22
N LEU A 2 -29.50 -4.63 -5.55
CA LEU A 2 -29.32 -4.87 -4.10
C LEU A 2 -29.91 -3.77 -3.21
N LYS A 3 -30.21 -2.57 -3.75
CA LYS A 3 -30.80 -1.44 -3.01
C LYS A 3 -32.04 -1.78 -2.18
N PRO A 4 -33.00 -2.56 -2.63
CA PRO A 4 -34.20 -2.90 -1.84
C PRO A 4 -33.91 -3.79 -0.62
N TYR A 5 -32.74 -4.48 -0.61
CA TYR A 5 -32.40 -5.46 0.42
C TYR A 5 -31.37 -4.97 1.43
N ILE A 6 -30.58 -3.94 1.07
CA ILE A 6 -29.45 -3.46 1.89
C ILE A 6 -29.72 -2.02 2.39
N GLY A 7 -30.87 -1.41 2.02
CA GLY A 7 -31.16 0.00 2.28
C GLY A 7 -30.30 0.90 1.40
N ASP A 8 -30.00 2.12 1.85
CA ASP A 8 -29.10 3.00 1.13
C ASP A 8 -27.71 2.35 1.08
N TYR A 9 -27.41 1.77 -0.09
CA TYR A 9 -26.16 1.07 -0.37
C TYR A 9 -25.00 2.08 -0.36
N ASP A 10 -24.19 2.02 0.71
CA ASP A 10 -22.90 2.71 0.77
C ASP A 10 -21.82 1.71 0.36
N GLU A 11 -21.24 1.90 -0.82
CA GLU A 11 -20.15 1.07 -1.34
C GLU A 11 -18.97 0.96 -0.36
N ASN A 12 -18.70 2.04 0.38
CA ASN A 12 -17.62 2.06 1.37
C ASN A 12 -17.98 1.24 2.62
N ARG A 13 -19.26 1.18 2.99
CA ARG A 13 -19.74 0.40 4.13
C ARG A 13 -19.72 -1.10 3.84
N VAL A 14 -20.03 -1.51 2.61
CA VAL A 14 -19.90 -2.92 2.21
C VAL A 14 -18.43 -3.34 2.16
N LYS A 15 -17.56 -2.51 1.60
CA LYS A 15 -16.11 -2.72 1.65
C LYS A 15 -15.60 -2.84 3.09
N PHE A 16 -16.12 -2.00 4.01
CA PHE A 16 -15.76 -2.03 5.42
C PHE A 16 -16.23 -3.31 6.13
N LEU A 17 -17.46 -3.77 5.87
CA LEU A 17 -18.02 -4.99 6.48
C LEU A 17 -17.29 -6.24 5.99
N VAL A 18 -17.00 -6.33 4.69
CA VAL A 18 -16.19 -7.43 4.13
C VAL A 18 -14.79 -7.45 4.72
N CYS A 19 -14.20 -6.27 4.95
CA CYS A 19 -12.91 -6.15 5.61
C CYS A 19 -12.88 -6.62 7.07
N GLN A 20 -14.01 -6.60 7.79
CA GLN A 20 -14.06 -7.06 9.18
C GLN A 20 -14.16 -8.59 9.32
N GLU A 21 -14.78 -9.28 8.37
CA GLU A 21 -15.03 -10.71 8.46
C GLU A 21 -13.89 -11.59 7.89
N HIS A 22 -13.07 -11.08 6.96
CA HIS A 22 -12.03 -11.85 6.28
C HIS A 22 -10.71 -11.07 6.17
N GLU A 23 -10.01 -10.91 7.28
CA GLU A 23 -8.76 -10.13 7.37
C GLU A 23 -7.63 -10.59 6.42
N ASP A 24 -7.65 -11.82 5.94
CA ASP A 24 -6.59 -12.39 5.11
C ASP A 24 -6.89 -12.43 3.59
N GLU A 25 -8.12 -12.10 3.14
CA GLU A 25 -8.59 -12.33 1.76
C GLU A 25 -9.18 -11.10 1.03
N ILE A 26 -8.88 -9.88 1.48
CA ILE A 26 -9.64 -8.67 1.09
C ILE A 26 -9.45 -8.24 -0.36
N ALA A 27 -8.27 -8.38 -0.94
CA ALA A 27 -8.05 -8.01 -2.34
C ALA A 27 -8.88 -8.92 -3.28
N ASP A 28 -8.91 -10.21 -2.98
CA ASP A 28 -9.71 -11.20 -3.70
C ASP A 28 -11.22 -10.97 -3.50
N SER A 29 -11.62 -10.55 -2.28
CA SER A 29 -13.01 -10.27 -1.92
C SER A 29 -13.59 -9.06 -2.67
N VAL A 30 -12.80 -8.01 -2.95
CA VAL A 30 -13.28 -6.85 -3.72
C VAL A 30 -13.56 -7.23 -5.17
N GLU A 31 -12.75 -8.07 -5.78
CA GLU A 31 -12.94 -8.53 -7.16
C GLU A 31 -14.11 -9.51 -7.26
N VAL A 32 -14.27 -10.38 -6.27
CA VAL A 32 -15.45 -11.26 -6.12
C VAL A 32 -16.73 -10.45 -5.93
N ILE A 33 -16.72 -9.40 -5.09
CA ILE A 33 -17.89 -8.53 -4.88
C ILE A 33 -18.24 -7.75 -6.16
N LYS A 34 -17.25 -7.24 -6.90
CA LYS A 34 -17.49 -6.63 -8.21
C LYS A 34 -18.12 -7.61 -9.18
N GLY A 35 -17.61 -8.83 -9.26
CA GLY A 35 -18.18 -9.89 -10.07
C GLY A 35 -19.61 -10.28 -9.66
N LEU A 36 -19.92 -10.27 -8.36
CA LEU A 36 -21.25 -10.52 -7.82
C LEU A 36 -22.22 -9.37 -8.10
N ILE A 37 -21.78 -8.12 -8.01
CA ILE A 37 -22.58 -6.93 -8.37
C ILE A 37 -22.88 -6.95 -9.86
N ASP A 38 -21.91 -7.28 -10.71
CA ASP A 38 -22.07 -7.42 -12.15
C ASP A 38 -23.01 -8.59 -12.51
N TYR A 39 -22.87 -9.71 -11.84
CA TYR A 39 -23.76 -10.86 -12.00
C TYR A 39 -25.18 -10.52 -11.53
N ALA A 40 -25.35 -9.93 -10.36
CA ALA A 40 -26.65 -9.52 -9.83
C ALA A 40 -27.35 -8.47 -10.70
N SER A 41 -26.59 -7.57 -11.34
CA SER A 41 -27.13 -6.55 -12.25
C SER A 41 -27.73 -7.14 -13.55
N LYS A 42 -27.31 -8.34 -13.94
CA LYS A 42 -27.81 -9.04 -15.12
C LYS A 42 -29.15 -9.78 -14.88
N PHE A 43 -29.55 -9.95 -13.62
CA PHE A 43 -30.76 -10.68 -13.23
C PHE A 43 -31.80 -9.76 -12.58
N GLU A 44 -32.47 -8.95 -13.37
CA GLU A 44 -33.42 -7.90 -12.92
C GLU A 44 -34.70 -8.40 -12.26
N ARG A 45 -34.99 -9.69 -12.13
CA ARG A 45 -36.36 -10.18 -11.86
C ARG A 45 -36.59 -11.10 -10.67
N GLU A 46 -35.58 -11.61 -9.97
CA GLU A 46 -35.84 -12.46 -8.78
C GLU A 46 -34.95 -12.12 -7.58
N PRO A 47 -35.50 -12.13 -6.36
CA PRO A 47 -34.71 -11.92 -5.15
C PRO A 47 -33.72 -13.08 -4.98
N ILE A 48 -32.43 -12.75 -5.06
CA ILE A 48 -31.34 -13.72 -4.79
C ILE A 48 -31.32 -13.97 -3.30
N SER A 49 -31.60 -15.21 -2.88
CA SER A 49 -31.45 -15.58 -1.47
C SER A 49 -29.96 -15.51 -1.06
N VAL A 50 -29.67 -15.11 0.18
CA VAL A 50 -28.31 -15.06 0.74
C VAL A 50 -27.60 -16.41 0.57
N SER A 51 -28.30 -17.52 0.72
CA SER A 51 -27.75 -18.87 0.49
C SER A 51 -27.30 -19.10 -0.96
N LYS A 52 -28.01 -18.55 -1.95
CA LYS A 52 -27.65 -18.64 -3.36
C LYS A 52 -26.44 -17.75 -3.69
N LEU A 53 -26.34 -16.58 -3.05
CA LEU A 53 -25.21 -15.70 -3.14
C LEU A 53 -23.95 -16.37 -2.56
N VAL A 54 -24.04 -16.92 -1.37
CA VAL A 54 -22.94 -17.64 -0.70
C VAL A 54 -22.51 -18.86 -1.53
N SER A 55 -23.46 -19.61 -2.13
CA SER A 55 -23.13 -20.74 -3.00
C SER A 55 -22.40 -20.31 -4.25
N SER A 56 -22.80 -19.20 -4.86
CA SER A 56 -22.13 -18.65 -6.06
C SER A 56 -20.73 -18.11 -5.74
N VAL A 57 -20.54 -17.47 -4.57
CA VAL A 57 -19.20 -17.06 -4.07
C VAL A 57 -18.30 -18.26 -3.87
N ASN A 58 -18.81 -19.31 -3.20
CA ASN A 58 -18.05 -20.55 -2.99
C ASN A 58 -17.72 -21.25 -4.30
N GLU A 59 -18.63 -21.26 -5.27
CA GLU A 59 -18.37 -21.84 -6.59
C GLU A 59 -17.31 -21.10 -7.39
N VAL A 60 -17.26 -19.76 -7.28
CA VAL A 60 -16.22 -18.93 -7.88
C VAL A 60 -14.89 -19.12 -7.17
N MET A 61 -14.90 -19.22 -5.84
CA MET A 61 -13.70 -19.47 -5.04
C MET A 61 -13.09 -20.87 -5.24
N LEU A 62 -13.91 -21.88 -5.59
CA LEU A 62 -13.46 -23.25 -5.81
C LEU A 62 -12.99 -23.53 -7.25
N LYS A 63 -13.23 -22.64 -8.20
CA LYS A 63 -12.68 -22.76 -9.56
C LYS A 63 -11.22 -22.32 -9.55
N ASP A 64 -10.32 -23.23 -9.89
CA ASP A 64 -8.85 -23.08 -9.99
C ASP A 64 -8.37 -21.94 -10.93
N ASN A 65 -9.24 -21.05 -11.35
CA ASN A 65 -8.97 -19.89 -12.22
C ASN A 65 -8.87 -18.55 -11.45
N MET A 66 -8.76 -18.58 -10.12
CA MET A 66 -8.44 -17.36 -9.39
C MET A 66 -7.05 -16.85 -9.82
N PRO A 67 -6.90 -15.58 -10.19
CA PRO A 67 -5.59 -15.02 -10.39
C PRO A 67 -4.74 -15.31 -9.15
N LYS A 68 -3.51 -15.81 -9.35
CA LYS A 68 -2.59 -16.14 -8.24
C LYS A 68 -2.65 -15.02 -7.22
N LYS A 69 -2.95 -15.34 -5.97
CA LYS A 69 -3.07 -14.42 -4.84
C LYS A 69 -1.92 -13.41 -4.89
N LYS A 70 -2.21 -12.20 -5.37
CA LYS A 70 -1.21 -11.14 -5.48
C LYS A 70 -0.89 -10.70 -4.06
N ASP A 71 0.35 -10.84 -3.65
CA ASP A 71 0.80 -10.28 -2.37
C ASP A 71 0.81 -8.75 -2.47
N VAL A 72 -0.32 -8.14 -2.08
CA VAL A 72 -0.50 -6.69 -2.09
C VAL A 72 0.65 -5.97 -1.39
N ILE A 73 1.20 -6.56 -0.34
CA ILE A 73 2.31 -5.93 0.39
C ILE A 73 3.61 -6.04 -0.40
N ALA A 74 3.84 -7.14 -1.12
CA ALA A 74 4.98 -7.24 -2.04
C ALA A 74 4.87 -6.23 -3.18
N GLU A 75 3.68 -6.09 -3.80
CA GLU A 75 3.43 -5.08 -4.84
C GLU A 75 3.54 -3.65 -4.30
N ALA A 76 3.06 -3.39 -3.08
CA ALA A 76 3.20 -2.09 -2.42
C ALA A 76 4.67 -1.73 -2.16
N LYS A 77 5.48 -2.68 -1.71
CA LYS A 77 6.94 -2.48 -1.56
C LYS A 77 7.62 -2.17 -2.89
N GLU A 78 7.21 -2.85 -3.96
CA GLU A 78 7.73 -2.57 -5.30
C GLU A 78 7.30 -1.19 -5.80
N TYR A 79 6.05 -0.81 -5.58
CA TYR A 79 5.56 0.54 -5.90
C TYR A 79 6.33 1.62 -5.13
N ILE A 80 6.60 1.41 -3.84
CA ILE A 80 7.45 2.32 -3.05
C ILE A 80 8.85 2.42 -3.66
N ARG A 81 9.48 1.30 -4.03
CA ARG A 81 10.81 1.29 -4.65
C ARG A 81 10.89 2.10 -5.94
N GLN A 82 9.83 2.07 -6.74
CA GLN A 82 9.76 2.79 -8.01
C GLN A 82 9.40 4.28 -7.85
N ASN A 83 8.71 4.65 -6.76
CA ASN A 83 8.13 5.99 -6.60
C ASN A 83 8.55 6.72 -5.31
N TYR A 84 9.54 6.22 -4.56
CA TYR A 84 9.95 6.76 -3.26
C TYR A 84 10.32 8.24 -3.29
N ASN A 85 10.80 8.74 -4.42
CA ASN A 85 11.18 10.12 -4.63
C ASN A 85 9.99 11.06 -4.90
N GLN A 86 8.78 10.53 -5.01
CA GLN A 86 7.55 11.29 -5.17
C GLN A 86 6.82 11.44 -3.83
N ASN A 87 5.90 12.39 -3.75
CA ASN A 87 5.04 12.52 -2.58
C ASN A 87 3.93 11.47 -2.63
N ILE A 88 4.20 10.27 -2.10
CA ILE A 88 3.24 9.17 -2.02
C ILE A 88 2.67 9.09 -0.61
N SER A 89 1.37 9.35 -0.49
CA SER A 89 0.63 9.21 0.77
C SER A 89 0.11 7.79 0.98
N LEU A 90 -0.35 7.51 2.21
CA LEU A 90 -1.05 6.27 2.51
C LEU A 90 -2.31 6.09 1.64
N ASN A 91 -3.02 7.20 1.37
CA ASN A 91 -4.22 7.18 0.53
C ASN A 91 -3.89 6.85 -0.93
N ASP A 92 -2.79 7.41 -1.47
CA ASP A 92 -2.38 7.13 -2.84
C ASP A 92 -2.06 5.66 -3.05
N ILE A 93 -1.28 5.07 -2.12
CA ILE A 93 -0.89 3.67 -2.25
C ILE A 93 -2.05 2.71 -1.99
N SER A 94 -2.89 2.98 -1.00
CA SER A 94 -4.07 2.15 -0.73
C SER A 94 -5.11 2.24 -1.83
N GLY A 95 -5.30 3.44 -2.41
CA GLY A 95 -6.17 3.66 -3.57
C GLY A 95 -5.72 2.90 -4.81
N LYS A 96 -4.40 2.80 -5.05
CA LYS A 96 -3.85 1.99 -6.15
C LYS A 96 -4.26 0.52 -6.08
N PHE A 97 -4.38 -0.03 -4.89
CA PHE A 97 -4.76 -1.41 -4.65
C PHE A 97 -6.25 -1.58 -4.31
N TYR A 98 -7.04 -0.51 -4.39
CA TYR A 98 -8.47 -0.49 -4.05
C TYR A 98 -8.77 -0.97 -2.61
N ILE A 99 -7.85 -0.69 -1.68
CA ILE A 99 -7.94 -1.10 -0.27
C ILE A 99 -8.20 0.12 0.61
N ASN A 100 -9.02 -0.06 1.65
CA ASN A 100 -9.22 0.98 2.65
C ASN A 100 -7.86 1.35 3.32
N PRO A 101 -7.52 2.66 3.46
CA PRO A 101 -6.23 3.11 4.01
C PRO A 101 -5.95 2.58 5.41
N TYR A 102 -6.95 2.52 6.29
CA TYR A 102 -6.79 1.98 7.62
C TYR A 102 -6.41 0.50 7.60
N TYR A 103 -7.13 -0.29 6.81
CA TYR A 103 -6.83 -1.71 6.65
C TYR A 103 -5.45 -1.94 6.03
N PHE A 104 -5.11 -1.21 4.95
CA PHE A 104 -3.78 -1.29 4.35
C PHE A 104 -2.68 -1.00 5.39
N SER A 105 -2.86 0.04 6.24
CA SER A 105 -1.91 0.39 7.29
C SER A 105 -1.70 -0.76 8.29
N GLN A 106 -2.78 -1.42 8.74
CA GLN A 106 -2.71 -2.56 9.65
C GLN A 106 -2.05 -3.77 8.99
N LEU A 107 -2.45 -4.10 7.77
CA LEU A 107 -1.89 -5.20 7.01
C LEU A 107 -0.40 -4.99 6.73
N PHE A 108 -0.01 -3.76 6.31
CA PHE A 108 1.38 -3.41 6.07
C PHE A 108 2.23 -3.59 7.33
N LYS A 109 1.74 -3.09 8.48
CA LYS A 109 2.42 -3.26 9.77
C LYS A 109 2.51 -4.73 10.19
N LYS A 110 1.43 -5.52 10.04
CA LYS A 110 1.39 -6.96 10.36
C LYS A 110 2.43 -7.74 9.54
N LYS A 111 2.53 -7.45 8.22
CA LYS A 111 3.41 -8.18 7.28
C LYS A 111 4.87 -7.71 7.29
N THR A 112 5.13 -6.44 7.61
CA THR A 112 6.49 -5.85 7.55
C THR A 112 7.10 -5.58 8.91
N GLY A 113 6.33 -5.63 9.99
CA GLY A 113 6.74 -5.24 11.34
C GLY A 113 6.79 -3.73 11.58
N MET A 114 6.56 -2.89 10.56
CA MET A 114 6.65 -1.44 10.68
C MET A 114 5.54 -0.72 9.91
N THR A 115 5.27 0.55 10.28
CA THR A 115 4.29 1.36 9.56
C THR A 115 4.76 1.68 8.14
N TYR A 116 3.83 1.91 7.23
CA TYR A 116 4.12 2.38 5.87
C TYR A 116 5.04 3.61 5.85
N GLN A 117 4.72 4.61 6.71
CA GLN A 117 5.49 5.84 6.81
C GLN A 117 6.95 5.59 7.23
N LYS A 118 7.14 4.71 8.22
CA LYS A 118 8.48 4.32 8.66
C LYS A 118 9.23 3.61 7.54
N TYR A 119 8.60 2.67 6.85
CA TYR A 119 9.19 1.94 5.73
C TYR A 119 9.65 2.88 4.60
N LEU A 120 8.81 3.84 4.19
CA LEU A 120 9.16 4.84 3.18
C LEU A 120 10.32 5.73 3.64
N THR A 121 10.29 6.16 4.91
CA THR A 121 11.36 6.99 5.50
C THR A 121 12.69 6.24 5.51
N ASP A 122 12.71 5.03 6.04
CA ASP A 122 13.91 4.19 6.10
C ASP A 122 14.47 3.93 4.69
N TYR A 123 13.59 3.63 3.72
CA TYR A 123 13.99 3.42 2.33
C TYR A 123 14.62 4.68 1.71
N ARG A 124 14.04 5.87 1.94
CA ARG A 124 14.59 7.15 1.47
C ARG A 124 15.95 7.44 2.07
N VAL A 125 16.14 7.18 3.36
CA VAL A 125 17.43 7.36 4.05
C VAL A 125 18.46 6.40 3.48
N ASP A 126 18.13 5.13 3.25
CA ASP A 126 19.05 4.16 2.62
C ASP A 126 19.47 4.58 1.19
N ARG A 127 18.54 5.17 0.42
CA ARG A 127 18.88 5.74 -0.91
C ARG A 127 19.75 6.98 -0.78
N ALA A 128 19.50 7.84 0.21
CA ALA A 128 20.32 9.01 0.48
C ALA A 128 21.76 8.62 0.88
N LYS A 129 21.94 7.60 1.71
CA LYS A 129 23.26 7.06 2.10
C LYS A 129 24.08 6.67 0.87
N LYS A 130 23.47 5.96 -0.09
CA LYS A 130 24.15 5.59 -1.34
C LYS A 130 24.57 6.82 -2.14
N LEU A 131 23.66 7.79 -2.33
CA LEU A 131 23.99 9.01 -3.06
C LEU A 131 25.09 9.83 -2.36
N LEU A 132 25.08 9.88 -1.04
CA LEU A 132 26.10 10.58 -0.25
C LEU A 132 27.49 9.92 -0.35
N ALA A 133 27.56 8.61 -0.43
CA ALA A 133 28.79 7.84 -0.56
C ALA A 133 29.32 7.84 -2.01
N GLU A 134 28.44 7.60 -2.98
CA GLU A 134 28.80 7.31 -4.36
C GLU A 134 28.86 8.55 -5.28
N THR A 135 28.39 9.74 -4.82
CA THR A 135 28.28 10.93 -5.67
C THR A 135 28.78 12.20 -5.00
N GLU A 136 29.07 13.23 -5.84
CA GLU A 136 29.42 14.60 -5.39
C GLU A 136 28.21 15.52 -5.24
N LEU A 137 26.98 15.02 -5.36
CA LEU A 137 25.74 15.81 -5.24
C LEU A 137 25.73 16.60 -3.93
N HIS A 138 25.37 17.87 -3.98
CA HIS A 138 25.19 18.65 -2.76
C HIS A 138 24.05 18.07 -1.88
N ILE A 139 24.07 18.33 -0.58
CA ILE A 139 23.06 17.80 0.35
C ILE A 139 21.64 18.16 -0.08
N TYR A 140 21.41 19.38 -0.62
CA TYR A 140 20.11 19.78 -1.11
C TYR A 140 19.66 19.00 -2.37
N GLU A 141 20.60 18.56 -3.21
CA GLU A 141 20.30 17.74 -4.39
C GLU A 141 19.94 16.30 -3.97
N VAL A 142 20.71 15.72 -3.03
CA VAL A 142 20.36 14.43 -2.42
C VAL A 142 18.99 14.49 -1.77
N CYS A 143 18.70 15.52 -0.98
CA CYS A 143 17.39 15.76 -0.38
C CYS A 143 16.25 15.68 -1.42
N LYS A 144 16.36 16.42 -2.53
CA LYS A 144 15.39 16.40 -3.63
C LYS A 144 15.31 15.04 -4.32
N ALA A 145 16.45 14.41 -4.61
CA ALA A 145 16.54 13.14 -5.30
C ALA A 145 15.84 12.00 -4.53
N VAL A 146 15.81 12.09 -3.20
CA VAL A 146 15.14 11.07 -2.37
C VAL A 146 13.72 11.47 -1.92
N GLY A 147 13.16 12.55 -2.48
CA GLY A 147 11.74 12.92 -2.32
C GLY A 147 11.42 13.79 -1.12
N TYR A 148 12.39 14.57 -0.63
CA TYR A 148 12.13 15.62 0.37
C TYR A 148 12.14 16.99 -0.30
N SER A 149 11.17 17.82 0.04
CA SER A 149 11.07 19.20 -0.43
C SER A 149 11.82 20.20 0.47
N ASP A 150 12.04 19.84 1.73
CA ASP A 150 12.70 20.67 2.74
C ASP A 150 13.97 20.02 3.28
N VAL A 151 15.09 20.75 3.19
CA VAL A 151 16.40 20.25 3.58
C VAL A 151 16.54 20.10 5.09
N ASN A 152 15.89 20.95 5.89
CA ASN A 152 15.94 20.85 7.35
C ASN A 152 15.20 19.61 7.82
N HIS A 153 14.01 19.35 7.25
CA HIS A 153 13.26 18.13 7.51
C HIS A 153 14.04 16.88 7.10
N PHE A 154 14.70 16.90 5.94
CA PHE A 154 15.58 15.83 5.49
C PHE A 154 16.73 15.58 6.49
N ASN A 155 17.47 16.62 6.88
CA ASN A 155 18.59 16.51 7.79
C ASN A 155 18.17 15.92 9.15
N GLN A 156 17.07 16.42 9.74
CA GLN A 156 16.53 15.91 11.00
C GLN A 156 16.09 14.45 10.88
N THR A 157 15.45 14.09 9.76
CA THR A 157 15.00 12.72 9.51
C THR A 157 16.17 11.77 9.34
N PHE A 158 17.16 12.15 8.56
CA PHE A 158 18.38 11.37 8.34
C PHE A 158 19.14 11.17 9.66
N GLU A 159 19.38 12.24 10.43
CA GLU A 159 20.06 12.17 11.72
C GLU A 159 19.30 11.29 12.73
N ARG A 160 17.97 11.36 12.76
CA ARG A 160 17.14 10.50 13.62
C ARG A 160 17.26 9.02 13.26
N VAL A 161 17.40 8.67 11.98
CA VAL A 161 17.45 7.27 11.51
C VAL A 161 18.87 6.73 11.58
N GLU A 162 19.88 7.51 11.15
CA GLU A 162 21.27 7.06 11.00
C GLU A 162 22.17 7.42 12.21
N GLY A 163 21.68 8.31 13.10
CA GLY A 163 22.45 8.75 14.28
C GLY A 163 23.50 9.83 14.00
N MET A 164 23.65 10.28 12.75
CA MET A 164 24.58 11.35 12.35
C MET A 164 24.00 12.18 11.19
N LYS A 165 24.55 13.38 10.99
CA LYS A 165 24.09 14.27 9.90
C LYS A 165 24.56 13.77 8.53
N PRO A 166 23.83 14.11 7.43
CA PRO A 166 24.22 13.72 6.07
C PRO A 166 25.65 14.15 5.69
N SER A 167 26.08 15.33 6.14
CA SER A 167 27.44 15.83 5.90
C SER A 167 28.52 15.01 6.62
N GLU A 168 28.25 14.60 7.85
CA GLU A 168 29.15 13.75 8.65
C GLU A 168 29.23 12.34 8.05
N TYR A 169 28.07 11.81 7.61
CA TYR A 169 27.99 10.53 6.90
C TYR A 169 28.88 10.54 5.66
N ARG A 170 28.78 11.58 4.82
CA ARG A 170 29.61 11.74 3.63
C ARG A 170 31.09 11.76 3.95
N GLN A 171 31.51 12.55 4.93
CA GLN A 171 32.93 12.65 5.33
C GLN A 171 33.48 11.30 5.77
N LYS A 172 32.72 10.57 6.57
CA LYS A 172 33.10 9.25 7.08
C LYS A 172 33.34 8.25 5.95
N TYR A 173 32.40 8.15 5.00
CA TYR A 173 32.46 7.10 3.97
C TYR A 173 33.28 7.47 2.75
N LYS A 174 33.63 8.75 2.52
CA LYS A 174 34.64 9.15 1.54
C LYS A 174 36.08 8.97 2.01
N GLN A 175 36.32 8.96 3.30
CA GLN A 175 37.66 8.72 3.85
C GLN A 175 38.06 7.24 3.86
N GLU A 176 37.10 6.33 3.77
CA GLU A 176 37.35 4.88 3.73
C GLU A 176 37.73 4.37 2.30
N GLU A 177 37.55 5.19 1.25
CA GLU A 177 37.92 4.85 -0.15
C GLU A 177 39.30 5.40 -0.59
N ASN A 178 40.02 6.17 0.25
CA ASN A 178 41.38 6.66 0.02
C ASN A 178 42.36 5.96 0.92
#